data_274dca16300a89fd2a0ec576405fe2dd
#
_entry.id   274dca16300a89fd2a0ec576405fe2dd
#
_cell.length_a   1.000
_cell.length_b   1.000
_cell.length_c   1.000
_cell.angle_alpha   90.00
_cell.angle_beta   90.00
_cell.angle_gamma   90.00
#
_symmetry.space_group_name_H-M   'P 1'
#
loop_
_entity.id
_entity.type
_entity.pdbx_description
1 polymer ?
#
loop_
_entity_poly.entity_id
_entity_poly.type
_entity_poly.pdbx_seq_one_letter_code
_entity_poly.pdbx_strand_id
1 'polypeptide(L)'
;ANIDLQSLKDSTILLTPRTHKLPEVKISKQKDAMLRMKVYIRHMTVLNSKPAAVSESIAYLYFKENNDDGKPNSYKILSEDKFKDEKAYEGESKMLKSLADFSNPTALAFFDGYKHYNTLKGSRRMGTSWKRAGGIYYMNEDSINKRCEIVRDSLFTDKPFKVPLFGFAFSNIYNSETYSTELGTPRLYNLINMTDRYRVYQTKTMGYVDMVTEMYILDIDYDSKEEMKADKKLKLSPFERPEGIVAADDWLTTIIKGMKRIK
;
A
#
# COMPACT_ATOMS: atom_id res chain seq x y z
N ALA A 1 24.50 9.38 -10.98
CA ALA A 1 25.79 8.71 -10.78
C ALA A 1 25.55 7.23 -11.07
N ASN A 2 26.26 6.70 -12.07
CA ASN A 2 26.28 5.25 -12.32
C ASN A 2 27.09 4.60 -11.19
N ILE A 3 26.46 3.78 -10.39
CA ILE A 3 27.15 2.96 -9.40
C ILE A 3 27.70 1.77 -10.16
N ASP A 4 29.02 1.70 -10.25
CA ASP A 4 29.72 0.55 -10.82
C ASP A 4 29.62 -0.63 -9.85
N LEU A 5 28.81 -1.61 -10.19
CA LEU A 5 28.58 -2.81 -9.40
C LEU A 5 29.83 -3.70 -9.22
N GLN A 6 30.90 -3.46 -10.01
CA GLN A 6 32.15 -4.20 -9.84
C GLN A 6 33.03 -3.69 -8.68
N SER A 7 32.78 -2.44 -8.22
CA SER A 7 33.51 -1.87 -7.06
C SER A 7 32.97 -2.31 -5.69
N LEU A 8 31.87 -3.06 -5.66
CA LEU A 8 31.19 -3.49 -4.42
C LEU A 8 31.66 -4.82 -3.86
N LYS A 9 32.74 -5.42 -4.40
CA LYS A 9 33.16 -6.78 -3.98
C LYS A 9 33.66 -6.90 -2.55
N ASP A 10 33.95 -5.79 -1.86
CA ASP A 10 34.48 -5.82 -0.49
C ASP A 10 33.81 -4.81 0.47
N SER A 11 32.64 -4.27 0.10
CA SER A 11 31.94 -3.30 0.93
C SER A 11 30.79 -4.00 1.69
N THR A 12 30.99 -4.25 2.97
CA THR A 12 29.91 -4.63 3.87
C THR A 12 28.96 -3.45 4.04
N ILE A 13 27.81 -3.48 3.40
CA ILE A 13 26.76 -2.48 3.63
C ILE A 13 26.14 -2.76 4.98
N LEU A 14 26.57 -2.04 6.01
CA LEU A 14 25.90 -2.04 7.31
C LEU A 14 24.59 -1.27 7.19
N LEU A 15 23.52 -2.01 6.93
CA LEU A 15 22.17 -1.47 7.05
C LEU A 15 21.87 -1.31 8.53
N THR A 16 21.83 -0.08 9.03
CA THR A 16 21.33 0.20 10.37
C THR A 16 19.83 -0.03 10.38
N PRO A 17 19.32 -1.07 11.07
CA PRO A 17 17.88 -1.28 11.12
C PRO A 17 17.24 -0.09 11.84
N ARG A 18 16.41 0.67 11.12
CA ARG A 18 15.55 1.68 11.74
C ARG A 18 14.43 0.93 12.44
N THR A 19 14.54 0.78 13.74
CA THR A 19 13.47 0.24 14.58
C THR A 19 12.41 1.31 14.72
N HIS A 20 11.29 1.21 13.98
CA HIS A 20 10.07 1.89 14.37
C HIS A 20 9.53 1.17 15.61
N LYS A 21 9.57 1.82 16.76
CA LYS A 21 8.80 1.35 17.92
C LYS A 21 7.32 1.52 17.55
N LEU A 22 6.61 0.40 17.46
CA LEU A 22 5.15 0.46 17.40
C LEU A 22 4.67 1.11 18.70
N PRO A 23 3.71 2.06 18.64
CA PRO A 23 3.14 2.62 19.83
C PRO A 23 2.47 1.52 20.66
N GLU A 24 2.47 1.71 21.97
CA GLU A 24 1.83 0.80 22.92
C GLU A 24 0.33 0.74 22.62
N VAL A 25 -0.17 -0.42 22.21
CA VAL A 25 -1.60 -0.61 21.92
C VAL A 25 -2.36 -0.65 23.24
N LYS A 26 -3.03 0.44 23.60
CA LYS A 26 -3.95 0.47 24.73
C LYS A 26 -5.25 -0.25 24.35
N ILE A 27 -5.36 -1.53 24.73
CA ILE A 27 -6.58 -2.31 24.53
C ILE A 27 -7.61 -1.87 25.57
N SER A 28 -8.51 -0.95 25.21
CA SER A 28 -9.70 -0.66 26.00
C SER A 28 -10.81 -1.63 25.59
N LYS A 29 -11.39 -2.34 26.57
CA LYS A 29 -12.58 -3.20 26.37
C LYS A 29 -13.86 -2.37 26.24
N GLN A 30 -13.89 -1.35 25.40
CA GLN A 30 -15.12 -0.63 25.13
C GLN A 30 -15.97 -1.44 24.12
N LYS A 31 -17.22 -1.68 24.52
CA LYS A 31 -18.22 -2.26 23.63
C LYS A 31 -18.40 -1.34 22.42
N ASP A 32 -18.25 -1.85 21.20
CA ASP A 32 -18.29 -1.09 19.95
C ASP A 32 -17.03 -0.23 19.60
N ALA A 33 -15.87 -0.54 20.17
CA ALA A 33 -14.62 0.08 19.77
C ALA A 33 -14.29 -0.20 18.29
N MET A 34 -13.72 0.78 17.61
CA MET A 34 -13.20 0.63 16.26
C MET A 34 -11.69 0.73 16.31
N LEU A 35 -11.00 -0.17 15.63
CA LEU A 35 -9.56 -0.04 15.41
C LEU A 35 -9.35 1.15 14.46
N ARG A 36 -8.61 2.16 14.92
CA ARG A 36 -8.17 3.31 14.13
C ARG A 36 -6.69 3.15 13.82
N MET A 37 -6.35 3.19 12.54
CA MET A 37 -4.98 3.25 12.08
C MET A 37 -4.71 4.62 11.49
N LYS A 38 -3.71 5.33 12.00
CA LYS A 38 -3.13 6.50 11.35
C LYS A 38 -2.09 6.00 10.37
N VAL A 39 -2.24 6.35 9.11
CA VAL A 39 -1.39 5.83 8.04
C VAL A 39 -0.80 6.96 7.20
N TYR A 40 0.44 6.80 6.77
CA TYR A 40 1.01 7.56 5.68
C TYR A 40 0.93 6.71 4.42
N ILE A 41 0.43 7.31 3.35
CA ILE A 41 0.20 6.65 2.08
C ILE A 41 0.94 7.39 1.00
N ARG A 42 1.67 6.65 0.19
CA ARG A 42 2.32 7.11 -1.02
C ARG A 42 1.74 6.33 -2.19
N HIS A 43 1.21 7.02 -3.16
CA HIS A 43 0.60 6.41 -4.33
C HIS A 43 1.14 7.02 -5.61
N MET A 44 1.50 6.18 -6.56
CA MET A 44 2.01 6.59 -7.87
C MET A 44 1.27 5.85 -8.97
N THR A 45 0.96 6.56 -10.04
CA THR A 45 0.46 5.98 -11.29
C THR A 45 1.45 6.25 -12.42
N VAL A 46 1.68 5.21 -13.23
CA VAL A 46 2.54 5.26 -14.42
C VAL A 46 1.68 4.90 -15.63
N LEU A 47 1.52 5.82 -16.55
CA LEU A 47 0.69 5.68 -17.73
C LEU A 47 1.56 5.39 -18.95
N ASN A 48 1.45 4.19 -19.53
CA ASN A 48 2.28 3.74 -20.65
C ASN A 48 3.78 4.03 -20.45
N SER A 49 4.33 3.61 -19.30
CA SER A 49 5.73 3.81 -18.88
C SER A 49 6.13 5.26 -18.54
N LYS A 50 5.20 6.21 -18.50
CA LYS A 50 5.46 7.61 -18.10
C LYS A 50 4.87 7.85 -16.72
N PRO A 51 5.63 8.33 -15.73
CA PRO A 51 5.06 8.77 -14.45
C PRO A 51 3.96 9.81 -14.69
N ALA A 52 2.75 9.54 -14.22
CA ALA A 52 1.59 10.35 -14.54
C ALA A 52 1.08 11.16 -13.35
N ALA A 53 0.96 10.52 -12.19
CA ALA A 53 0.55 11.20 -10.98
C ALA A 53 1.23 10.57 -9.75
N VAL A 54 1.43 11.41 -8.73
CA VAL A 54 1.91 11.03 -7.41
C VAL A 54 1.04 11.70 -6.38
N SER A 55 0.66 10.96 -5.34
CA SER A 55 0.03 11.53 -4.15
C SER A 55 0.69 11.01 -2.89
N GLU A 56 0.81 11.89 -1.92
CA GLU A 56 1.21 11.57 -0.55
C GLU A 56 0.11 12.04 0.39
N SER A 57 -0.30 11.20 1.32
CA SER A 57 -1.38 11.55 2.25
C SER A 57 -1.18 10.94 3.63
N ILE A 58 -1.74 11.61 4.64
CA ILE A 58 -1.94 11.06 5.97
C ILE A 58 -3.43 10.86 6.13
N ALA A 59 -3.83 9.68 6.58
CA ALA A 59 -5.22 9.33 6.75
C ALA A 59 -5.46 8.50 8.01
N TYR A 60 -6.69 8.52 8.49
CA TYR A 60 -7.20 7.52 9.40
C TYR A 60 -7.98 6.46 8.62
N LEU A 61 -7.71 5.20 8.92
CA LEU A 61 -8.49 4.04 8.49
C LEU A 61 -9.20 3.45 9.72
N TYR A 62 -10.50 3.17 9.61
CA TYR A 62 -11.30 2.64 10.70
C TYR A 62 -11.80 1.25 10.37
N PHE A 63 -11.57 0.32 11.29
CA PHE A 63 -12.00 -1.07 11.17
C PHE A 63 -12.88 -1.43 12.35
N LYS A 64 -13.96 -2.17 12.11
CA LYS A 64 -14.74 -2.76 13.19
C LYS A 64 -13.90 -3.81 13.91
N GLU A 65 -14.12 -3.99 15.22
CA GLU A 65 -13.38 -4.94 16.05
C GLU A 65 -13.39 -6.38 15.50
N ASN A 66 -14.48 -6.79 14.87
CA ASN A 66 -14.65 -8.11 14.26
C ASN A 66 -14.61 -8.04 12.73
N ASN A 67 -13.76 -7.15 12.19
CA ASN A 67 -13.66 -7.01 10.74
C ASN A 67 -12.79 -8.12 10.16
N ASP A 68 -13.43 -9.23 9.80
CA ASP A 68 -12.75 -10.34 9.13
C ASP A 68 -12.43 -10.06 7.65
N ASP A 69 -12.96 -8.96 7.09
CA ASP A 69 -12.81 -8.66 5.67
C ASP A 69 -11.48 -7.98 5.31
N GLY A 70 -10.77 -7.40 6.29
CA GLY A 70 -9.52 -6.67 6.05
C GLY A 70 -9.70 -5.33 5.30
N LYS A 71 -10.94 -4.90 5.08
CA LYS A 71 -11.27 -3.60 4.48
C LYS A 71 -11.60 -2.58 5.55
N PRO A 72 -11.11 -1.32 5.41
CA PRO A 72 -11.59 -0.24 6.25
C PRO A 72 -13.11 -0.04 6.08
N ASN A 73 -13.83 0.09 7.18
CA ASN A 73 -15.26 0.45 7.15
C ASN A 73 -15.47 1.91 6.78
N SER A 74 -14.49 2.74 7.07
CA SER A 74 -14.43 4.13 6.64
C SER A 74 -13.01 4.65 6.73
N TYR A 75 -12.78 5.82 6.14
CA TYR A 75 -11.49 6.50 6.21
C TYR A 75 -11.70 8.02 6.31
N LYS A 76 -10.65 8.74 6.72
CA LYS A 76 -10.57 10.19 6.73
C LYS A 76 -9.18 10.64 6.32
N ILE A 77 -9.07 11.37 5.22
CA ILE A 77 -7.82 12.04 4.84
C ILE A 77 -7.62 13.25 5.74
N LEU A 78 -6.47 13.35 6.36
CA LEU A 78 -6.08 14.44 7.28
C LEU A 78 -5.28 15.50 6.56
N SER A 79 -4.35 15.08 5.70
CA SER A 79 -3.55 15.96 4.85
C SER A 79 -3.15 15.23 3.59
N GLU A 80 -2.96 15.95 2.51
CA GLU A 80 -2.53 15.37 1.24
C GLU A 80 -1.74 16.37 0.40
N ASP A 81 -0.85 15.83 -0.43
CA ASP A 81 -0.14 16.54 -1.48
C ASP A 81 -0.21 15.74 -2.77
N LYS A 82 -0.50 16.39 -3.88
CA LYS A 82 -0.74 15.73 -5.18
C LYS A 82 0.06 16.42 -6.29
N PHE A 83 0.62 15.59 -7.15
CA PHE A 83 1.44 16.02 -8.29
C PHE A 83 0.99 15.29 -9.55
N LYS A 84 1.01 15.98 -10.67
CA LYS A 84 0.59 15.46 -11.97
C LYS A 84 1.53 15.93 -13.08
N ASP A 85 1.88 15.04 -13.99
CA ASP A 85 2.54 15.37 -15.24
C ASP A 85 1.51 15.39 -16.39
N GLU A 86 1.05 16.57 -16.78
CA GLU A 86 0.07 16.72 -17.86
C GLU A 86 0.54 16.11 -19.19
N LYS A 87 1.86 16.11 -19.45
CA LYS A 87 2.46 15.53 -20.67
C LYS A 87 2.26 14.02 -20.75
N ALA A 88 2.24 13.33 -19.61
CA ALA A 88 1.99 11.89 -19.57
C ALA A 88 0.59 11.53 -20.09
N TYR A 89 -0.37 12.48 -20.03
CA TYR A 89 -1.75 12.28 -20.44
C TYR A 89 -2.02 12.66 -21.91
N GLU A 90 -1.05 13.29 -22.60
CA GLU A 90 -1.24 13.71 -23.99
C GLU A 90 -1.42 12.50 -24.92
N GLY A 91 -2.43 12.57 -25.80
CA GLY A 91 -2.76 11.49 -26.74
C GLY A 91 -3.46 10.26 -26.14
N GLU A 92 -3.57 10.16 -24.82
CA GLU A 92 -4.15 9.00 -24.16
C GLU A 92 -5.69 8.99 -24.17
N SER A 93 -6.28 7.80 -24.15
CA SER A 93 -7.73 7.64 -24.11
C SER A 93 -8.33 8.19 -22.80
N LYS A 94 -9.59 8.66 -22.86
CA LYS A 94 -10.33 9.14 -21.68
C LYS A 94 -10.34 8.09 -20.56
N MET A 95 -10.48 6.83 -20.91
CA MET A 95 -10.51 5.72 -19.94
C MET A 95 -9.17 5.56 -19.21
N LEU A 96 -8.05 5.57 -19.94
CA LEU A 96 -6.72 5.47 -19.34
C LEU A 96 -6.42 6.68 -18.45
N LYS A 97 -6.79 7.89 -18.91
CA LYS A 97 -6.69 9.10 -18.09
C LYS A 97 -7.47 8.98 -16.80
N SER A 98 -8.71 8.51 -16.89
CA SER A 98 -9.57 8.32 -15.70
C SER A 98 -8.98 7.26 -14.75
N LEU A 99 -8.41 6.18 -15.27
CA LEU A 99 -7.74 5.17 -14.45
C LEU A 99 -6.49 5.74 -13.76
N ALA A 100 -5.69 6.53 -14.45
CA ALA A 100 -4.51 7.17 -13.87
C ALA A 100 -4.87 8.24 -12.83
N ASP A 101 -5.98 8.94 -13.01
CA ASP A 101 -6.51 9.93 -12.05
C ASP A 101 -7.30 9.27 -10.90
N PHE A 102 -7.69 8.00 -11.04
CA PHE A 102 -8.42 7.25 -10.01
C PHE A 102 -7.48 6.88 -8.88
N SER A 103 -7.15 7.86 -8.07
CA SER A 103 -6.20 7.73 -7.00
C SER A 103 -6.83 7.98 -5.64
N ASN A 104 -7.63 7.02 -5.17
CA ASN A 104 -7.98 6.99 -3.75
C ASN A 104 -7.51 5.68 -3.13
N PRO A 105 -6.21 5.57 -2.81
CA PRO A 105 -5.63 4.35 -2.26
C PRO A 105 -6.26 3.97 -0.90
N THR A 106 -6.80 4.93 -0.15
CA THR A 106 -7.51 4.65 1.11
C THR A 106 -8.80 3.87 0.90
N ALA A 107 -9.52 4.15 -0.18
CA ALA A 107 -10.76 3.44 -0.51
C ALA A 107 -10.49 2.02 -1.04
N LEU A 108 -9.30 1.78 -1.58
CA LEU A 108 -8.89 0.51 -2.15
C LEU A 108 -8.04 -0.33 -1.18
N ALA A 109 -7.72 0.21 0.00
CA ALA A 109 -6.93 -0.50 1.01
C ALA A 109 -7.62 -1.83 1.38
N PHE A 110 -6.84 -2.90 1.33
CA PHE A 110 -7.30 -4.24 1.66
C PHE A 110 -6.16 -5.06 2.26
N PHE A 111 -6.36 -5.54 3.47
CA PHE A 111 -5.35 -6.26 4.24
C PHE A 111 -5.87 -7.66 4.56
N ASP A 112 -5.35 -8.67 3.88
CA ASP A 112 -5.78 -10.05 4.10
C ASP A 112 -4.63 -11.01 4.44
N GLY A 113 -3.39 -10.57 4.37
CA GLY A 113 -2.20 -11.38 4.59
C GLY A 113 -2.22 -12.10 5.93
N TYR A 114 -2.56 -11.40 7.02
CA TYR A 114 -2.61 -12.01 8.36
C TYR A 114 -3.52 -13.24 8.46
N LYS A 115 -4.56 -13.34 7.62
CA LYS A 115 -5.48 -14.49 7.58
C LYS A 115 -4.80 -15.76 7.09
N HIS A 116 -3.78 -15.61 6.28
CA HIS A 116 -3.05 -16.70 5.65
C HIS A 116 -1.85 -17.17 6.47
N TYR A 117 -1.49 -16.46 7.54
CA TYR A 117 -0.30 -16.72 8.34
C TYR A 117 -0.19 -18.18 8.79
N ASN A 118 -1.22 -18.73 9.44
CA ASN A 118 -1.17 -20.09 9.99
C ASN A 118 -1.01 -21.15 8.89
N THR A 119 -1.66 -20.95 7.73
CA THR A 119 -1.52 -21.85 6.57
C THR A 119 -0.10 -21.77 6.00
N LEU A 120 0.43 -20.56 5.85
CA LEU A 120 1.77 -20.31 5.34
C LEU A 120 2.85 -20.80 6.29
N LYS A 121 2.62 -20.72 7.61
CA LYS A 121 3.55 -21.26 8.61
C LYS A 121 3.71 -22.77 8.46
N GLY A 122 2.67 -23.49 8.07
CA GLY A 122 2.71 -24.94 7.83
C GLY A 122 3.29 -25.33 6.47
N SER A 123 3.05 -24.55 5.41
CA SER A 123 3.42 -24.91 4.03
C SER A 123 4.36 -23.92 3.36
N ARG A 124 4.63 -22.75 3.94
CA ARG A 124 5.39 -21.62 3.40
C ARG A 124 4.89 -21.04 2.08
N ARG A 125 4.06 -21.75 1.34
CA ARG A 125 3.46 -21.32 0.07
C ARG A 125 2.08 -21.90 -0.08
N MET A 126 1.16 -21.13 -0.66
CA MET A 126 -0.18 -21.59 -1.03
C MET A 126 -0.65 -20.89 -2.31
N GLY A 127 -1.44 -21.60 -3.11
CA GLY A 127 -2.10 -20.99 -4.27
C GLY A 127 -3.13 -19.93 -3.83
N THR A 128 -3.30 -18.89 -4.62
CA THR A 128 -4.39 -17.93 -4.39
C THR A 128 -5.73 -18.55 -4.78
N SER A 129 -6.79 -18.20 -4.08
CA SER A 129 -8.18 -18.58 -4.43
C SER A 129 -8.69 -17.89 -5.71
N TRP A 130 -7.94 -16.99 -6.27
CA TRP A 130 -8.28 -16.28 -7.50
C TRP A 130 -8.11 -17.20 -8.70
N LYS A 131 -9.12 -18.00 -8.98
CA LYS A 131 -9.16 -19.02 -10.03
C LYS A 131 -8.79 -18.52 -11.44
N ARG A 132 -8.85 -17.19 -11.70
CA ARG A 132 -8.61 -16.61 -13.03
C ARG A 132 -7.29 -15.87 -13.17
N ALA A 133 -6.77 -15.28 -12.09
CA ALA A 133 -5.52 -14.51 -12.12
C ALA A 133 -4.30 -15.37 -11.80
N GLY A 134 -4.49 -16.51 -11.15
CA GLY A 134 -3.41 -17.30 -10.61
C GLY A 134 -2.60 -16.50 -9.58
N GLY A 135 -1.54 -17.08 -9.08
CA GLY A 135 -0.67 -16.44 -8.12
C GLY A 135 -0.44 -17.31 -6.90
N ILE A 136 0.46 -16.85 -6.08
CA ILE A 136 0.83 -17.54 -4.86
C ILE A 136 0.84 -16.57 -3.70
N TYR A 137 0.53 -17.08 -2.52
CA TYR A 137 0.92 -16.47 -1.25
C TYR A 137 2.20 -17.16 -0.78
N TYR A 138 3.14 -16.38 -0.26
CA TYR A 138 4.29 -16.90 0.45
C TYR A 138 4.65 -16.00 1.63
N MET A 139 5.47 -16.52 2.53
CA MET A 139 5.82 -15.85 3.76
C MET A 139 7.33 -15.85 3.95
N ASN A 140 7.85 -14.69 4.32
CA ASN A 140 9.22 -14.47 4.76
C ASN A 140 9.21 -14.11 6.25
N GLU A 141 9.89 -14.88 7.07
CA GLU A 141 10.02 -14.60 8.51
C GLU A 141 11.42 -14.05 8.82
N ASP A 142 11.45 -12.94 9.53
CA ASP A 142 12.65 -12.37 10.14
C ASP A 142 12.55 -12.52 11.67
N SER A 143 13.14 -13.60 12.17
CA SER A 143 13.11 -13.91 13.59
C SER A 143 13.93 -12.94 14.44
N ILE A 144 14.96 -12.30 13.86
CA ILE A 144 15.83 -11.35 14.54
C ILE A 144 15.06 -10.07 14.83
N ASN A 145 14.44 -9.51 13.80
CA ASN A 145 13.68 -8.26 13.91
C ASN A 145 12.21 -8.48 14.31
N LYS A 146 11.82 -9.71 14.63
CA LYS A 146 10.45 -10.06 15.01
C LYS A 146 9.42 -9.57 13.99
N ARG A 147 9.65 -9.88 12.72
CA ARG A 147 8.80 -9.47 11.61
C ARG A 147 8.40 -10.67 10.75
N CYS A 148 7.25 -10.53 10.12
CA CYS A 148 6.74 -11.49 9.15
C CYS A 148 6.19 -10.70 7.96
N GLU A 149 6.72 -10.95 6.79
CA GLU A 149 6.19 -10.43 5.53
C GLU A 149 5.35 -11.50 4.85
N ILE A 150 4.11 -11.18 4.51
CA ILE A 150 3.21 -12.05 3.76
C ILE A 150 2.98 -11.41 2.40
N VAL A 151 3.36 -12.15 1.37
CA VAL A 151 3.33 -11.67 -0.01
C VAL A 151 2.30 -12.45 -0.81
N ARG A 152 1.47 -11.73 -1.56
CA ARG A 152 0.64 -12.25 -2.64
C ARG A 152 1.24 -11.81 -3.96
N ASP A 153 1.63 -12.75 -4.80
CA ASP A 153 2.30 -12.48 -6.05
C ASP A 153 1.68 -13.24 -7.21
N SER A 154 1.22 -12.53 -8.21
CA SER A 154 0.68 -13.07 -9.46
C SER A 154 1.66 -12.97 -10.63
N LEU A 155 2.88 -12.45 -10.42
CA LEU A 155 3.89 -12.29 -11.48
C LEU A 155 4.28 -13.63 -12.12
N PHE A 156 4.09 -14.74 -11.40
CA PHE A 156 4.36 -16.09 -11.88
C PHE A 156 3.25 -16.67 -12.78
N THR A 157 2.23 -15.89 -13.06
CA THR A 157 1.13 -16.34 -13.92
C THR A 157 0.93 -15.37 -15.08
N ASP A 158 1.16 -15.83 -16.29
CA ASP A 158 0.99 -15.05 -17.51
C ASP A 158 -0.48 -14.76 -17.87
N LYS A 159 -1.42 -15.10 -16.99
CA LYS A 159 -2.85 -14.95 -17.25
C LYS A 159 -3.44 -13.74 -16.56
N PRO A 160 -3.67 -12.64 -17.31
CA PRO A 160 -4.31 -11.46 -16.75
C PRO A 160 -5.76 -11.75 -16.34
N PHE A 161 -6.16 -11.15 -15.23
CA PHE A 161 -7.56 -11.17 -14.80
C PHE A 161 -8.39 -10.17 -15.61
N LYS A 162 -9.21 -10.68 -16.53
CA LYS A 162 -10.09 -9.86 -17.38
C LYS A 162 -11.38 -9.52 -16.66
N VAL A 163 -11.78 -8.23 -16.72
CA VAL A 163 -13.09 -7.74 -16.29
C VAL A 163 -13.91 -7.42 -17.55
N PRO A 164 -14.70 -8.40 -18.05
CA PRO A 164 -15.30 -8.30 -19.39
C PRO A 164 -16.23 -7.11 -19.59
N LEU A 165 -17.00 -6.75 -18.55
CA LEU A 165 -17.98 -5.65 -18.61
C LEU A 165 -17.35 -4.26 -18.82
N PHE A 166 -16.08 -4.10 -18.45
CA PHE A 166 -15.42 -2.78 -18.48
C PHE A 166 -14.32 -2.67 -19.53
N GLY A 167 -14.02 -3.74 -20.26
CA GLY A 167 -13.00 -3.73 -21.32
C GLY A 167 -11.58 -3.53 -20.83
N PHE A 168 -11.28 -3.90 -19.58
CA PHE A 168 -9.93 -3.87 -19.04
C PHE A 168 -9.59 -5.17 -18.29
N ALA A 169 -8.31 -5.34 -18.01
CA ALA A 169 -7.79 -6.49 -17.29
C ALA A 169 -6.71 -6.05 -16.30
N PHE A 170 -6.54 -6.85 -15.25
CA PHE A 170 -5.50 -6.69 -14.24
C PHE A 170 -4.40 -7.71 -14.46
N SER A 171 -3.17 -7.31 -14.27
CA SER A 171 -1.99 -8.18 -14.29
C SER A 171 -0.94 -7.66 -13.32
N ASN A 172 0.14 -8.41 -13.16
CA ASN A 172 1.28 -8.02 -12.34
C ASN A 172 0.86 -7.62 -10.92
N ILE A 173 -0.08 -8.36 -10.33
CA ILE A 173 -0.59 -8.10 -9.00
C ILE A 173 0.48 -8.57 -8.00
N TYR A 174 0.96 -7.65 -7.21
CA TYR A 174 1.87 -7.89 -6.10
C TYR A 174 1.35 -7.13 -4.89
N ASN A 175 1.19 -7.82 -3.79
CA ASN A 175 0.83 -7.21 -2.51
C ASN A 175 1.75 -7.82 -1.45
N SER A 176 2.37 -6.97 -0.64
CA SER A 176 3.22 -7.36 0.49
C SER A 176 2.74 -6.64 1.73
N GLU A 177 2.51 -7.39 2.79
CA GLU A 177 2.10 -6.89 4.09
C GLU A 177 3.11 -7.35 5.14
N THR A 178 3.74 -6.40 5.84
CA THR A 178 4.70 -6.68 6.90
C THR A 178 4.06 -6.49 8.27
N TYR A 179 4.19 -7.49 9.12
CA TYR A 179 3.61 -7.53 10.47
C TYR A 179 4.69 -7.66 11.52
N SER A 180 4.47 -7.05 12.69
CA SER A 180 5.23 -7.38 13.89
C SER A 180 4.79 -8.74 14.44
N THR A 181 5.76 -9.55 14.85
CA THR A 181 5.52 -10.82 15.56
C THR A 181 5.90 -10.75 17.04
N GLU A 182 6.22 -9.58 17.57
CA GLU A 182 6.55 -9.38 18.98
C GLU A 182 5.40 -9.80 19.90
N LEU A 183 4.17 -9.52 19.51
CA LEU A 183 2.96 -9.88 20.24
C LEU A 183 2.36 -11.23 19.79
N GLY A 184 3.11 -12.03 19.06
CA GLY A 184 2.69 -13.35 18.59
C GLY A 184 2.20 -13.38 17.15
N THR A 185 1.06 -14.02 16.90
CA THR A 185 0.51 -14.21 15.56
C THR A 185 0.14 -12.89 14.89
N PRO A 186 0.50 -12.65 13.63
CA PRO A 186 0.08 -11.48 12.87
C PRO A 186 -1.43 -11.24 12.92
N ARG A 187 -1.78 -9.99 13.15
CA ARG A 187 -3.14 -9.46 13.17
C ARG A 187 -3.14 -8.10 12.51
N LEU A 188 -4.32 -7.57 12.18
CA LEU A 188 -4.43 -6.26 11.57
C LEU A 188 -3.75 -5.15 12.40
N TYR A 189 -3.86 -5.19 13.72
CA TYR A 189 -3.22 -4.25 14.65
C TYR A 189 -1.70 -4.45 14.81
N ASN A 190 -1.12 -5.47 14.20
CA ASN A 190 0.33 -5.70 14.15
C ASN A 190 0.94 -5.27 12.80
N LEU A 191 0.14 -4.75 11.88
CA LEU A 191 0.60 -4.30 10.57
C LEU A 191 1.60 -3.16 10.74
N ILE A 192 2.72 -3.24 10.03
CA ILE A 192 3.78 -2.21 10.01
C ILE A 192 3.68 -1.40 8.72
N ASN A 193 3.61 -2.08 7.59
CA ASN A 193 3.50 -1.48 6.27
C ASN A 193 2.85 -2.43 5.27
N MET A 194 2.44 -1.88 4.15
CA MET A 194 1.92 -2.59 3.01
C MET A 194 2.45 -1.95 1.72
N THR A 195 2.77 -2.78 0.75
CA THR A 195 3.01 -2.38 -0.64
C THR A 195 2.02 -3.10 -1.54
N ASP A 196 1.32 -2.37 -2.38
CA ASP A 196 0.41 -2.92 -3.39
C ASP A 196 0.80 -2.41 -4.77
N ARG A 197 0.93 -3.32 -5.73
CA ARG A 197 1.29 -3.00 -7.12
C ARG A 197 0.42 -3.82 -8.05
N TYR A 198 -0.11 -3.19 -9.08
CA TYR A 198 -0.82 -3.89 -10.14
C TYR A 198 -0.85 -3.06 -11.41
N ARG A 199 -1.02 -3.75 -12.52
CA ARG A 199 -1.22 -3.16 -13.84
C ARG A 199 -2.67 -3.32 -14.25
N VAL A 200 -3.28 -2.22 -14.67
CA VAL A 200 -4.58 -2.22 -15.36
C VAL A 200 -4.36 -1.86 -16.81
N TYR A 201 -4.79 -2.68 -17.74
CA TYR A 201 -4.69 -2.35 -19.15
C TYR A 201 -6.03 -2.47 -19.87
N GLN A 202 -6.19 -1.64 -20.89
CA GLN A 202 -7.34 -1.64 -21.75
C GLN A 202 -7.17 -2.76 -22.80
N THR A 203 -8.10 -3.71 -22.83
CA THR A 203 -7.98 -4.92 -23.66
C THR A 203 -7.98 -4.64 -25.17
N LYS A 204 -8.55 -3.52 -25.62
CA LYS A 204 -8.63 -3.16 -27.05
C LYS A 204 -7.38 -2.44 -27.55
N THR A 205 -6.81 -1.52 -26.76
CA THR A 205 -5.71 -0.65 -27.19
C THR A 205 -4.37 -1.07 -26.64
N MET A 206 -4.37 -2.01 -25.68
CA MET A 206 -3.19 -2.44 -24.93
C MET A 206 -2.50 -1.32 -24.13
N GLY A 207 -3.07 -0.13 -24.09
CA GLY A 207 -2.63 0.92 -23.19
C GLY A 207 -2.85 0.51 -21.73
N TYR A 208 -1.95 0.92 -20.82
CA TYR A 208 -1.97 0.48 -19.44
C TYR A 208 -1.62 1.57 -18.43
N VAL A 209 -2.05 1.33 -17.20
CA VAL A 209 -1.67 2.11 -16.02
C VAL A 209 -1.09 1.15 -14.99
N ASP A 210 0.15 1.37 -14.58
CA ASP A 210 0.72 0.74 -13.40
C ASP A 210 0.37 1.59 -12.18
N MET A 211 -0.09 0.96 -11.13
CA MET A 211 -0.40 1.58 -9.85
C MET A 211 0.50 0.98 -8.78
N VAL A 212 1.11 1.84 -8.00
CA VAL A 212 1.95 1.47 -6.85
C VAL A 212 1.45 2.23 -5.65
N THR A 213 1.10 1.52 -4.60
CA THR A 213 0.70 2.10 -3.31
C THR A 213 1.62 1.56 -2.23
N GLU A 214 2.18 2.44 -1.44
CA GLU A 214 2.90 2.10 -0.23
C GLU A 214 2.20 2.75 0.95
N MET A 215 1.97 1.98 1.99
CA MET A 215 1.28 2.42 3.19
C MET A 215 2.11 2.06 4.41
N TYR A 216 2.34 3.04 5.28
CA TYR A 216 3.10 2.89 6.52
C TYR A 216 2.21 3.24 7.70
N ILE A 217 2.17 2.36 8.67
CA ILE A 217 1.38 2.58 9.88
C ILE A 217 2.15 3.53 10.80
N LEU A 218 1.53 4.67 11.11
CA LEU A 218 2.10 5.70 12.00
C LEU A 218 1.69 5.49 13.44
N ASP A 219 0.43 5.08 13.62
CA ASP A 219 -0.19 4.91 14.92
C ASP A 219 -1.38 3.97 14.85
N ILE A 220 -1.65 3.26 15.92
CA ILE A 220 -2.80 2.35 16.06
C ILE A 220 -3.46 2.62 17.41
N ASP A 221 -4.75 2.87 17.38
CA ASP A 221 -5.55 3.13 18.58
C ASP A 221 -6.96 2.53 18.42
N TYR A 222 -7.73 2.59 19.49
CA TYR A 222 -9.13 2.19 19.49
C TYR A 222 -10.01 3.39 19.82
N ASP A 223 -10.88 3.74 18.88
CA ASP A 223 -11.81 4.85 19.02
C ASP A 223 -13.24 4.36 19.25
N SER A 224 -14.02 5.20 19.92
CA SER A 224 -15.47 5.09 19.92
C SER A 224 -16.07 5.56 18.59
N LYS A 225 -17.33 5.20 18.34
CA LYS A 225 -18.06 5.72 17.17
C LYS A 225 -18.23 7.23 17.19
N GLU A 226 -18.27 7.85 18.38
CA GLU A 226 -18.37 9.29 18.57
C GLU A 226 -17.08 10.00 18.16
N GLU A 227 -15.92 9.47 18.55
CA GLU A 227 -14.60 9.98 18.15
C GLU A 227 -14.42 9.87 16.64
N MET A 228 -14.76 8.72 16.03
CA MET A 228 -14.75 8.58 14.58
C MET A 228 -15.62 9.62 13.86
N LYS A 229 -16.82 9.94 14.41
CA LYS A 229 -17.68 10.99 13.84
C LYS A 229 -17.08 12.38 13.99
N ALA A 230 -16.36 12.64 15.08
CA ALA A 230 -15.64 13.89 15.28
C ALA A 230 -14.48 14.02 14.29
N ASP A 231 -13.70 12.98 14.10
CA ASP A 231 -12.59 12.95 13.15
C ASP A 231 -13.04 13.21 11.71
N LYS A 232 -14.21 12.72 11.31
CA LYS A 232 -14.77 12.99 9.98
C LYS A 232 -15.01 14.48 9.69
N LYS A 233 -15.16 15.30 10.74
CA LYS A 233 -15.35 16.76 10.63
C LYS A 233 -14.04 17.54 10.58
N LEU A 234 -12.90 16.90 10.83
CA LEU A 234 -11.59 17.54 10.74
C LEU A 234 -11.38 18.14 9.36
N LYS A 235 -10.88 19.36 9.31
CA LYS A 235 -10.46 19.99 8.05
C LYS A 235 -9.11 19.43 7.62
N LEU A 236 -8.83 19.45 6.33
CA LEU A 236 -7.51 19.11 5.80
C LEU A 236 -6.47 20.09 6.37
N SER A 237 -5.38 19.56 6.88
CA SER A 237 -4.20 20.31 7.30
C SER A 237 -3.18 20.37 6.16
N PRO A 238 -2.22 21.30 6.19
CA PRO A 238 -1.06 21.26 5.32
C PRO A 238 -0.36 19.89 5.43
N PHE A 239 0.11 19.38 4.32
CA PHE A 239 0.82 18.11 4.30
C PHE A 239 2.26 18.30 4.76
N GLU A 240 2.66 17.49 5.71
CA GLU A 240 4.04 17.34 6.17
C GLU A 240 4.38 15.86 6.17
N ARG A 241 5.49 15.51 5.49
CA ARG A 241 5.92 14.11 5.44
C ARG A 241 6.37 13.67 6.83
N PRO A 242 5.87 12.53 7.35
CA PRO A 242 6.27 12.04 8.65
C PRO A 242 7.77 11.75 8.73
N GLU A 243 8.41 12.18 9.81
CA GLU A 243 9.81 11.89 10.06
C GLU A 243 10.05 10.39 10.25
N GLY A 244 11.22 9.92 9.84
CA GLY A 244 11.65 8.53 10.08
C GLY A 244 11.01 7.47 9.19
N ILE A 245 9.99 7.79 8.41
CA ILE A 245 9.54 6.94 7.32
C ILE A 245 10.56 7.07 6.19
N VAL A 246 10.79 5.95 5.50
CA VAL A 246 11.76 5.81 4.43
C VAL A 246 11.88 7.13 3.70
N ALA A 247 13.05 7.77 3.82
CA ALA A 247 13.33 9.03 3.13
C ALA A 247 12.80 8.84 1.72
N ALA A 248 12.05 9.81 1.20
CA ALA A 248 11.66 9.77 -0.18
C ALA A 248 12.92 9.45 -0.93
N ASP A 249 12.99 8.23 -1.45
CA ASP A 249 14.11 7.81 -2.24
C ASP A 249 14.34 8.92 -3.25
N ASP A 250 15.58 9.23 -3.58
CA ASP A 250 15.93 10.33 -4.49
C ASP A 250 15.11 10.30 -5.78
N TRP A 251 14.64 9.10 -6.18
CA TRP A 251 13.80 8.90 -7.34
C TRP A 251 12.44 9.60 -7.23
N LEU A 252 11.73 9.51 -6.09
CA LEU A 252 10.43 10.16 -5.90
C LEU A 252 10.58 11.69 -5.95
N THR A 253 11.60 12.20 -5.26
CA THR A 253 11.92 13.64 -5.30
C THR A 253 12.25 14.09 -6.73
N THR A 254 12.94 13.26 -7.50
CA THR A 254 13.27 13.52 -8.90
C THR A 254 12.04 13.56 -9.79
N ILE A 255 11.13 12.60 -9.62
CA ILE A 255 9.86 12.54 -10.37
C ILE A 255 8.98 13.74 -10.05
N ILE A 256 8.78 14.05 -8.77
CA ILE A 256 7.93 15.16 -8.33
C ILE A 256 8.42 16.52 -8.83
N LYS A 257 9.74 16.73 -8.92
CA LYS A 257 10.33 17.97 -9.48
C LYS A 257 9.87 18.29 -10.90
N GLY A 258 9.56 17.25 -11.70
CA GLY A 258 9.04 17.40 -13.06
C GLY A 258 7.53 17.59 -13.15
N MET A 259 6.81 17.46 -12.06
CA MET A 259 5.35 17.45 -12.03
C MET A 259 4.78 18.77 -11.51
N LYS A 260 3.55 19.08 -11.91
CA LYS A 260 2.79 20.21 -11.39
C LYS A 260 2.04 19.78 -10.13
N ARG A 261 2.22 20.53 -9.05
CA ARG A 261 1.41 20.35 -7.83
C ARG A 261 -0.03 20.75 -8.13
N ILE A 262 -0.98 19.89 -7.79
CA ILE A 262 -2.42 20.14 -7.93
C ILE A 262 -3.04 20.30 -6.54
N LYS A 263 -4.01 21.23 -6.45
CA LYS A 263 -4.73 21.51 -5.19
C LYS A 263 -5.95 20.58 -5.07
#